data_636548e1f3e1dac58a847c19696bbca3
#
_entry.id   636548e1f3e1dac58a847c19696bbca3
#
_cell.length_a   1.000
_cell.length_b   1.000
_cell.length_c   1.000
_cell.angle_alpha   90.00
_cell.angle_beta   90.00
_cell.angle_gamma   90.00
#
_symmetry.space_group_name_H-M   'P 1'
#
loop_
_entity.id
_entity.type
_entity.pdbx_description
1 polymer ?
#
loop_
_entity_poly.entity_id
_entity_poly.type
_entity_poly.pdbx_seq_one_letter_code
_entity_poly.pdbx_strand_id
1 'polypeptide(L)'
;MKTVIVGSGFGGLSAALRLKAKGHDVTIIEKHKDLGGRARVFEKNGFKFDAGPTVITAPYLINELFQLFGKKAEDYLNIKPLQTWYQFVFEDGYKFDYSGDEKEMKRQISEVSNEDVDGYLDLVNFTKRIFDKGYMELSDVPFNKPFFMLKQIPSLLKLKSYKSVYSLVSSYIKNEKLRRIFSMHPLLVGGNPFTTTSIYGLILYLEKKWGIHYSMGGTCLLYTSPSPRD
;
A
#
# COMPACT_ATOMS: atom_id res chain seq x y z
N MET A 1 3.98 2.88 32.60
CA MET A 1 5.30 2.26 32.30
C MET A 1 6.08 3.22 31.42
N LYS A 2 7.39 3.40 31.64
CA LYS A 2 8.24 4.20 30.72
C LYS A 2 8.68 3.35 29.54
N THR A 3 8.56 3.89 28.33
CA THR A 3 8.87 3.20 27.07
C THR A 3 9.68 4.12 26.16
N VAL A 4 10.78 3.62 25.62
CA VAL A 4 11.61 4.32 24.66
C VAL A 4 11.45 3.65 23.28
N ILE A 5 11.19 4.45 22.26
CA ILE A 5 11.07 4.00 20.86
C ILE A 5 12.20 4.63 20.07
N VAL A 6 12.94 3.79 19.35
CA VAL A 6 14.06 4.24 18.51
C VAL A 6 13.58 4.35 17.06
N GLY A 7 13.60 5.57 16.54
CA GLY A 7 13.17 5.91 15.18
C GLY A 7 11.75 6.48 15.10
N SER A 8 11.60 7.55 14.31
CA SER A 8 10.35 8.29 14.09
C SER A 8 9.71 8.01 12.72
N GLY A 9 9.99 6.87 12.09
CA GLY A 9 9.24 6.42 10.93
C GLY A 9 7.80 6.03 11.28
N PHE A 10 6.93 5.78 10.29
CA PHE A 10 5.52 5.45 10.54
C PHE A 10 5.31 4.31 11.54
N GLY A 11 6.16 3.28 11.51
CA GLY A 11 6.09 2.19 12.49
C GLY A 11 6.38 2.65 13.93
N GLY A 12 7.41 3.48 14.12
CA GLY A 12 7.76 4.03 15.42
C GLY A 12 6.68 4.98 15.95
N LEU A 13 6.17 5.86 15.10
CA LEU A 13 5.09 6.78 15.43
C LEU A 13 3.80 6.04 15.81
N SER A 14 3.39 5.05 14.98
CA SER A 14 2.20 4.23 15.28
C SER A 14 2.32 3.48 16.60
N ALA A 15 3.50 2.90 16.87
CA ALA A 15 3.75 2.23 18.14
C ALA A 15 3.70 3.20 19.32
N ALA A 16 4.29 4.40 19.17
CA ALA A 16 4.28 5.44 20.17
C ALA A 16 2.86 5.88 20.53
N LEU A 17 2.03 6.18 19.52
CA LEU A 17 0.65 6.59 19.71
C LEU A 17 -0.19 5.50 20.40
N ARG A 18 -0.07 4.24 19.95
CA ARG A 18 -0.80 3.12 20.55
C ARG A 18 -0.38 2.86 22.01
N LEU A 19 0.91 2.97 22.32
CA LEU A 19 1.40 2.82 23.68
C LEU A 19 0.98 4.01 24.57
N LYS A 20 1.01 5.22 24.02
CA LYS A 20 0.52 6.42 24.74
C LYS A 20 -0.95 6.30 25.07
N ALA A 21 -1.79 5.84 24.13
CA ALA A 21 -3.20 5.59 24.35
C ALA A 21 -3.46 4.51 25.44
N LYS A 22 -2.51 3.60 25.65
CA LYS A 22 -2.53 2.61 26.75
C LYS A 22 -1.97 3.14 28.07
N GLY A 23 -1.66 4.43 28.18
CA GLY A 23 -1.18 5.07 29.40
C GLY A 23 0.33 4.94 29.67
N HIS A 24 1.12 4.54 28.66
CA HIS A 24 2.57 4.54 28.80
C HIS A 24 3.14 5.97 28.72
N ASP A 25 4.24 6.20 29.44
CA ASP A 25 5.10 7.37 29.27
C ASP A 25 6.09 7.07 28.15
N VAL A 26 5.89 7.68 26.97
CA VAL A 26 6.59 7.32 25.74
C VAL A 26 7.57 8.41 25.35
N THR A 27 8.82 8.01 25.10
CA THR A 27 9.88 8.86 24.53
C THR A 27 10.30 8.29 23.17
N ILE A 28 10.37 9.13 22.13
CA ILE A 28 10.89 8.76 20.82
C ILE A 28 12.28 9.35 20.68
N ILE A 29 13.24 8.52 20.26
CA ILE A 29 14.62 8.94 19.92
C ILE A 29 14.79 8.84 18.42
N GLU A 30 15.10 9.95 17.77
CA GLU A 30 15.36 10.03 16.33
C GLU A 30 16.80 10.53 16.10
N LYS A 31 17.51 9.88 15.18
CA LYS A 31 18.90 10.23 14.85
C LYS A 31 18.99 11.41 13.89
N HIS A 32 17.96 11.65 13.08
CA HIS A 32 17.91 12.73 12.12
C HIS A 32 17.19 13.95 12.69
N LYS A 33 17.48 15.13 12.14
CA LYS A 33 16.77 16.36 12.47
C LYS A 33 15.30 16.28 12.04
N ASP A 34 15.03 15.62 10.93
CA ASP A 34 13.71 15.51 10.34
C ASP A 34 13.07 14.16 10.73
N LEU A 35 11.79 14.20 11.07
CA LEU A 35 10.97 13.03 11.40
C LEU A 35 10.56 12.27 10.12
N GLY A 36 9.87 11.13 10.27
CA GLY A 36 9.22 10.40 9.18
C GLY A 36 10.03 9.25 8.59
N GLY A 37 11.32 9.11 8.94
CA GLY A 37 12.15 7.99 8.48
C GLY A 37 12.27 7.95 6.95
N ARG A 38 11.80 6.87 6.31
CA ARG A 38 11.79 6.72 4.85
C ARG A 38 10.72 7.57 4.14
N ALA A 39 9.75 8.09 4.84
CA ALA A 39 8.72 8.97 4.29
C ALA A 39 9.03 10.47 4.51
N ARG A 40 10.25 10.80 4.98
CA ARG A 40 10.67 12.19 5.19
C ARG A 40 10.67 12.98 3.87
N VAL A 41 10.64 14.29 4.00
CA VAL A 41 10.72 15.24 2.88
C VAL A 41 12.08 15.90 2.88
N PHE A 42 12.67 16.11 1.72
CA PHE A 42 13.86 16.91 1.53
C PHE A 42 13.48 18.27 0.95
N GLU A 43 14.09 19.31 1.49
CA GLU A 43 13.97 20.65 0.93
C GLU A 43 15.31 21.08 0.35
N LYS A 44 15.32 21.51 -0.92
CA LYS A 44 16.49 22.01 -1.60
C LYS A 44 16.10 23.15 -2.52
N ASN A 45 16.76 24.31 -2.37
CA ASN A 45 16.54 25.50 -3.20
C ASN A 45 15.06 25.94 -3.26
N GLY A 46 14.32 25.83 -2.15
CA GLY A 46 12.90 26.19 -2.09
C GLY A 46 11.94 25.11 -2.63
N PHE A 47 12.46 24.00 -3.16
CA PHE A 47 11.65 22.86 -3.62
C PHE A 47 11.59 21.78 -2.54
N LYS A 48 10.39 21.20 -2.38
CA LYS A 48 10.14 20.07 -1.48
C LYS A 48 10.03 18.79 -2.28
N PHE A 49 10.74 17.75 -1.83
CA PHE A 49 10.77 16.43 -2.46
C PHE A 49 10.39 15.37 -1.43
N ASP A 50 9.31 14.66 -1.68
CA ASP A 50 8.96 13.45 -0.92
C ASP A 50 10.01 12.36 -1.19
N ALA A 51 10.64 11.85 -0.12
CA ALA A 51 11.72 10.86 -0.23
C ALA A 51 11.24 9.42 -0.29
N GLY A 52 9.96 9.22 -0.11
CA GLY A 52 9.37 7.89 0.06
C GLY A 52 8.01 7.75 -0.59
N PRO A 53 7.18 6.87 -0.03
CA PRO A 53 5.86 6.58 -0.58
C PRO A 53 4.97 7.82 -0.53
N THR A 54 4.41 8.18 -1.68
CA THR A 54 3.43 9.26 -1.82
C THR A 54 2.00 8.74 -1.92
N VAL A 55 1.87 7.45 -2.18
CA VAL A 55 0.59 6.76 -2.39
C VAL A 55 0.04 6.24 -1.06
N ILE A 56 -1.19 6.62 -0.73
CA ILE A 56 -1.90 6.16 0.47
C ILE A 56 -3.02 5.22 0.02
N THR A 57 -2.89 3.93 0.35
CA THR A 57 -3.84 2.88 -0.05
C THR A 57 -4.76 2.41 1.08
N ALA A 58 -4.44 2.76 2.34
CA ALA A 58 -5.20 2.36 3.51
C ALA A 58 -5.40 3.55 4.48
N PRO A 59 -6.14 4.59 4.08
CA PRO A 59 -6.31 5.82 4.89
C PRO A 59 -6.97 5.56 6.24
N TYR A 60 -7.75 4.50 6.39
CA TYR A 60 -8.39 4.12 7.65
C TYR A 60 -7.37 3.85 8.77
N LEU A 61 -6.16 3.35 8.46
CA LEU A 61 -5.10 3.13 9.45
C LEU A 61 -4.62 4.45 10.07
N ILE A 62 -4.64 5.53 9.29
CA ILE A 62 -4.33 6.87 9.79
C ILE A 62 -5.47 7.34 10.69
N ASN A 63 -6.71 7.20 10.25
CA ASN A 63 -7.90 7.57 11.01
C ASN A 63 -7.95 6.86 12.38
N GLU A 64 -7.63 5.56 12.44
CA GLU A 64 -7.56 4.81 13.69
C GLU A 64 -6.59 5.45 14.71
N LEU A 65 -5.43 5.95 14.25
CA LEU A 65 -4.46 6.57 15.16
C LEU A 65 -4.99 7.87 15.78
N PHE A 66 -5.71 8.67 15.01
CA PHE A 66 -6.38 9.89 15.52
C PHE A 66 -7.53 9.55 16.47
N GLN A 67 -8.32 8.54 16.15
CA GLN A 67 -9.43 8.08 16.97
C GLN A 67 -8.99 7.59 18.36
N LEU A 68 -7.76 7.06 18.51
CA LEU A 68 -7.20 6.70 19.83
C LEU A 68 -7.21 7.86 20.82
N PHE A 69 -7.23 9.10 20.32
CA PHE A 69 -7.21 10.33 21.11
C PHE A 69 -8.49 11.16 20.98
N GLY A 70 -9.57 10.56 20.46
CA GLY A 70 -10.85 11.24 20.23
C GLY A 70 -10.79 12.33 19.16
N LYS A 71 -9.78 12.28 18.27
CA LYS A 71 -9.57 13.25 17.19
C LYS A 71 -9.99 12.66 15.83
N LYS A 72 -10.29 13.54 14.87
CA LYS A 72 -10.56 13.17 13.48
C LYS A 72 -9.35 13.52 12.62
N ALA A 73 -8.90 12.60 11.78
CA ALA A 73 -7.76 12.86 10.91
C ALA A 73 -8.03 14.01 9.91
N GLU A 74 -9.28 14.16 9.47
CA GLU A 74 -9.70 15.22 8.52
C GLU A 74 -9.50 16.66 9.05
N ASP A 75 -9.47 16.85 10.37
CA ASP A 75 -9.20 18.15 11.00
C ASP A 75 -7.72 18.56 10.86
N TYR A 76 -6.84 17.61 10.57
CA TYR A 76 -5.39 17.79 10.53
C TYR A 76 -4.78 17.51 9.16
N LEU A 77 -5.40 16.62 8.39
CA LEU A 77 -4.88 16.09 7.14
C LEU A 77 -5.91 16.25 6.02
N ASN A 78 -5.45 16.75 4.87
CA ASN A 78 -6.26 16.81 3.67
C ASN A 78 -5.90 15.67 2.73
N ILE A 79 -6.45 14.48 2.97
CA ILE A 79 -6.23 13.29 2.16
C ILE A 79 -7.29 13.23 1.07
N LYS A 80 -6.88 13.29 -0.20
CA LYS A 80 -7.76 13.28 -1.37
C LYS A 80 -7.71 11.95 -2.10
N PRO A 81 -8.86 11.36 -2.45
CA PRO A 81 -8.90 10.21 -3.36
C PRO A 81 -8.50 10.65 -4.77
N LEU A 82 -7.74 9.80 -5.45
CA LEU A 82 -7.37 10.00 -6.85
C LEU A 82 -8.35 9.27 -7.76
N GLN A 83 -8.72 9.90 -8.89
CA GLN A 83 -9.56 9.27 -9.91
C GLN A 83 -8.73 8.34 -10.80
N THR A 84 -7.67 8.88 -11.41
CA THR A 84 -6.64 8.08 -12.10
C THR A 84 -5.51 7.81 -11.11
N TRP A 85 -5.23 6.55 -10.88
CA TRP A 85 -4.22 6.11 -9.91
C TRP A 85 -2.83 6.09 -10.53
N TYR A 86 -2.72 5.50 -11.73
CA TYR A 86 -1.50 5.41 -12.52
C TYR A 86 -1.81 5.61 -14.00
N GLN A 87 -0.95 6.28 -14.71
CA GLN A 87 -0.98 6.33 -16.16
C GLN A 87 0.21 5.56 -16.71
N PHE A 88 -0.06 4.55 -17.53
CA PHE A 88 0.96 3.81 -18.26
C PHE A 88 1.10 4.40 -19.65
N VAL A 89 2.32 4.74 -20.04
CA VAL A 89 2.65 5.23 -21.36
C VAL A 89 3.61 4.24 -22.02
N PHE A 90 3.22 3.70 -23.14
CA PHE A 90 4.01 2.73 -23.90
C PHE A 90 4.82 3.41 -25.01
N GLU A 91 5.85 2.74 -25.50
CA GLU A 91 6.75 3.26 -26.55
C GLU A 91 6.02 3.62 -27.85
N ASP A 92 4.92 2.94 -28.17
CA ASP A 92 4.06 3.23 -29.32
C ASP A 92 3.08 4.38 -29.10
N GLY A 93 3.21 5.11 -27.97
CA GLY A 93 2.34 6.23 -27.57
C GLY A 93 1.01 5.82 -26.97
N TYR A 94 0.70 4.52 -26.87
CA TYR A 94 -0.52 4.06 -26.20
C TYR A 94 -0.50 4.44 -24.71
N LYS A 95 -1.63 4.94 -24.22
CA LYS A 95 -1.83 5.31 -22.82
C LYS A 95 -2.93 4.47 -22.20
N PHE A 96 -2.70 4.03 -20.97
CA PHE A 96 -3.69 3.30 -20.16
C PHE A 96 -3.81 3.98 -18.81
N ASP A 97 -5.02 4.42 -18.46
CA ASP A 97 -5.33 5.06 -17.19
C ASP A 97 -5.88 4.02 -16.21
N TYR A 98 -5.02 3.60 -15.28
CA TYR A 98 -5.41 2.65 -14.24
C TYR A 98 -6.17 3.36 -13.13
N SER A 99 -7.39 2.87 -12.82
CA SER A 99 -8.29 3.50 -11.86
C SER A 99 -9.11 2.47 -11.07
N GLY A 100 -9.92 2.96 -10.12
CA GLY A 100 -10.89 2.14 -9.38
C GLY A 100 -12.22 1.91 -10.10
N ASP A 101 -12.48 2.64 -11.19
CA ASP A 101 -13.71 2.50 -11.98
C ASP A 101 -13.68 1.22 -12.82
N GLU A 102 -14.49 0.25 -12.41
CA GLU A 102 -14.54 -1.05 -13.08
C GLU A 102 -15.06 -0.96 -14.52
N LYS A 103 -15.97 -0.03 -14.81
CA LYS A 103 -16.52 0.14 -16.16
C LYS A 103 -15.44 0.68 -17.09
N GLU A 104 -14.71 1.69 -16.63
CA GLU A 104 -13.62 2.30 -17.37
C GLU A 104 -12.47 1.32 -17.57
N MET A 105 -12.12 0.56 -16.54
CA MET A 105 -11.10 -0.50 -16.65
C MET A 105 -11.50 -1.55 -17.70
N LYS A 106 -12.73 -2.05 -17.67
CA LYS A 106 -13.22 -3.01 -18.67
C LYS A 106 -13.21 -2.43 -20.09
N ARG A 107 -13.59 -1.16 -20.26
CA ARG A 107 -13.55 -0.47 -21.54
C ARG A 107 -12.13 -0.43 -22.10
N GLN A 108 -11.16 0.08 -21.32
CA GLN A 108 -9.77 0.18 -21.76
C GLN A 108 -9.13 -1.20 -22.01
N ILE A 109 -9.45 -2.21 -21.20
CA ILE A 109 -8.97 -3.58 -21.42
C ILE A 109 -9.52 -4.12 -22.74
N SER A 110 -10.83 -3.93 -23.01
CA SER A 110 -11.46 -4.43 -24.25
C SER A 110 -10.90 -3.79 -25.51
N GLU A 111 -10.45 -2.54 -25.44
CA GLU A 111 -9.79 -1.84 -26.56
C GLU A 111 -8.42 -2.44 -26.91
N VAL A 112 -7.73 -3.01 -25.91
CA VAL A 112 -6.44 -3.69 -26.10
C VAL A 112 -6.64 -5.17 -26.45
N SER A 113 -7.52 -5.85 -25.72
CA SER A 113 -7.79 -7.28 -25.84
C SER A 113 -9.14 -7.62 -25.18
N ASN A 114 -10.17 -7.78 -25.98
CA ASN A 114 -11.51 -8.09 -25.48
C ASN A 114 -11.56 -9.43 -24.71
N GLU A 115 -10.74 -10.39 -25.09
CA GLU A 115 -10.64 -11.70 -24.42
C GLU A 115 -10.04 -11.61 -23.00
N ASP A 116 -9.32 -10.54 -22.68
CA ASP A 116 -8.70 -10.35 -21.36
C ASP A 116 -9.64 -9.68 -20.34
N VAL A 117 -10.84 -9.26 -20.71
CA VAL A 117 -11.82 -8.66 -19.80
C VAL A 117 -12.22 -9.65 -18.69
N ASP A 118 -12.58 -10.88 -19.07
CA ASP A 118 -12.92 -11.92 -18.11
C ASP A 118 -11.70 -12.35 -17.30
N GLY A 119 -10.54 -12.45 -17.95
CA GLY A 119 -9.28 -12.72 -17.29
C GLY A 119 -8.92 -11.69 -16.22
N TYR A 120 -9.21 -10.42 -16.46
CA TYR A 120 -9.04 -9.35 -15.46
C TYR A 120 -9.98 -9.55 -14.25
N LEU A 121 -11.24 -9.87 -14.48
CA LEU A 121 -12.19 -10.12 -13.39
C LEU A 121 -11.77 -11.33 -12.53
N ASP A 122 -11.32 -12.40 -13.17
CA ASP A 122 -10.81 -13.58 -12.49
C ASP A 122 -9.53 -13.28 -11.70
N LEU A 123 -8.62 -12.47 -12.26
CA LEU A 123 -7.43 -11.99 -11.56
C LEU A 123 -7.79 -11.17 -10.31
N VAL A 124 -8.74 -10.23 -10.43
CA VAL A 124 -9.25 -9.45 -9.30
C VAL A 124 -9.82 -10.35 -8.22
N ASN A 125 -10.65 -11.34 -8.59
CA ASN A 125 -11.23 -12.29 -7.66
C ASN A 125 -10.17 -13.17 -6.98
N PHE A 126 -9.13 -13.56 -7.71
CA PHE A 126 -8.03 -14.32 -7.14
C PHE A 126 -7.19 -13.48 -6.18
N THR A 127 -6.88 -12.24 -6.55
CA THR A 127 -6.11 -11.33 -5.69
C THR A 127 -6.88 -10.93 -4.43
N LYS A 128 -8.23 -10.90 -4.50
CA LYS A 128 -9.07 -10.79 -3.30
C LYS A 128 -8.79 -11.90 -2.30
N ARG A 129 -8.68 -13.15 -2.75
CA ARG A 129 -8.39 -14.30 -1.85
C ARG A 129 -7.00 -14.17 -1.22
N ILE A 130 -6.02 -13.65 -1.97
CA ILE A 130 -4.69 -13.37 -1.41
C ILE A 130 -4.79 -12.25 -0.36
N PHE A 131 -5.55 -11.20 -0.66
CA PHE A 131 -5.79 -10.07 0.25
C PHE A 131 -6.48 -10.51 1.54
N ASP A 132 -7.56 -11.31 1.44
CA ASP A 132 -8.30 -11.80 2.61
C ASP A 132 -7.37 -12.60 3.54
N LYS A 133 -6.51 -13.46 2.98
CA LYS A 133 -5.55 -14.24 3.77
C LYS A 133 -4.35 -13.42 4.24
N GLY A 134 -3.69 -12.72 3.32
CA GLY A 134 -2.41 -12.05 3.62
C GLY A 134 -2.57 -10.76 4.40
N TYR A 135 -3.61 -9.97 4.10
CA TYR A 135 -3.84 -8.69 4.74
C TYR A 135 -4.85 -8.79 5.89
N MET A 136 -6.05 -9.31 5.65
CA MET A 136 -7.10 -9.30 6.67
C MET A 136 -6.85 -10.31 7.81
N GLU A 137 -6.27 -11.47 7.51
CA GLU A 137 -6.06 -12.52 8.52
C GLU A 137 -4.66 -12.45 9.15
N LEU A 138 -3.63 -12.10 8.38
CA LEU A 138 -2.24 -12.27 8.82
C LEU A 138 -1.49 -10.96 9.11
N SER A 139 -2.01 -9.76 8.77
CA SER A 139 -1.26 -8.50 8.94
C SER A 139 -0.91 -8.18 10.39
N ASP A 140 -1.78 -8.55 11.33
CA ASP A 140 -1.61 -8.26 12.76
C ASP A 140 -1.03 -9.43 13.56
N VAL A 141 -0.68 -10.54 12.87
CA VAL A 141 -0.19 -11.75 13.53
C VAL A 141 1.35 -11.80 13.50
N PRO A 142 2.02 -11.92 14.66
CA PRO A 142 3.47 -12.03 14.69
C PRO A 142 3.93 -13.40 14.18
N PHE A 143 4.87 -13.38 13.21
CA PHE A 143 5.47 -14.58 12.60
C PHE A 143 6.67 -15.12 13.40
N ASN A 144 6.58 -15.14 14.72
CA ASN A 144 7.67 -15.51 15.63
C ASN A 144 7.69 -17.01 16.02
N LYS A 145 6.66 -17.77 15.61
CA LYS A 145 6.53 -19.21 15.95
C LYS A 145 6.66 -20.08 14.70
N PRO A 146 7.70 -20.94 14.59
CA PRO A 146 7.90 -21.82 13.42
C PRO A 146 6.68 -22.68 13.10
N PHE A 147 6.02 -23.21 14.13
CA PHE A 147 4.84 -24.06 13.96
C PHE A 147 3.64 -23.30 13.35
N PHE A 148 3.51 -22.02 13.65
CA PHE A 148 2.51 -21.16 13.03
C PHE A 148 2.79 -20.98 11.53
N MET A 149 4.06 -20.79 11.15
CA MET A 149 4.49 -20.68 9.76
C MET A 149 4.16 -21.96 8.97
N LEU A 150 4.44 -23.13 9.53
CA LEU A 150 4.15 -24.42 8.89
C LEU A 150 2.64 -24.58 8.62
N LYS A 151 1.77 -24.15 9.54
CA LYS A 151 0.31 -24.17 9.34
C LYS A 151 -0.17 -23.32 8.17
N GLN A 152 0.58 -22.29 7.75
CA GLN A 152 0.19 -21.43 6.63
C GLN A 152 0.54 -22.06 5.27
N ILE A 153 1.43 -23.05 5.21
CA ILE A 153 1.92 -23.64 3.94
C ILE A 153 0.77 -24.08 3.02
N PRO A 154 -0.27 -24.82 3.48
CA PRO A 154 -1.35 -25.26 2.60
C PRO A 154 -2.11 -24.08 1.98
N SER A 155 -2.33 -23.01 2.75
CA SER A 155 -2.98 -21.79 2.27
C SER A 155 -2.11 -21.06 1.24
N LEU A 156 -0.81 -20.93 1.51
CA LEU A 156 0.15 -20.31 0.60
C LEU A 156 0.24 -21.06 -0.73
N LEU A 157 0.23 -22.40 -0.70
CA LEU A 157 0.21 -23.22 -1.91
C LEU A 157 -1.08 -23.01 -2.72
N LYS A 158 -2.26 -23.00 -2.07
CA LYS A 158 -3.54 -22.71 -2.71
C LYS A 158 -3.57 -21.32 -3.34
N LEU A 159 -2.89 -20.34 -2.74
CA LEU A 159 -2.75 -18.99 -3.24
C LEU A 159 -1.61 -18.85 -4.26
N LYS A 160 -1.01 -19.94 -4.69
CA LYS A 160 0.07 -19.98 -5.70
C LYS A 160 1.28 -19.11 -5.34
N SER A 161 1.57 -18.94 -4.03
CA SER A 161 2.65 -18.07 -3.53
C SER A 161 4.05 -18.40 -4.06
N TYR A 162 4.23 -19.59 -4.61
CA TYR A 162 5.46 -20.05 -5.28
C TYR A 162 5.67 -19.43 -6.68
N LYS A 163 4.64 -18.81 -7.25
CA LYS A 163 4.75 -18.07 -8.52
C LYS A 163 5.26 -16.66 -8.27
N SER A 164 5.83 -16.04 -9.31
CA SER A 164 6.03 -14.59 -9.32
C SER A 164 4.70 -13.86 -9.63
N VAL A 165 4.64 -12.55 -9.33
CA VAL A 165 3.46 -11.74 -9.67
C VAL A 165 3.22 -11.76 -11.18
N TYR A 166 4.28 -11.59 -12.00
CA TYR A 166 4.15 -11.65 -13.45
C TYR A 166 3.62 -13.00 -13.94
N SER A 167 4.13 -14.11 -13.37
CA SER A 167 3.67 -15.47 -13.71
C SER A 167 2.21 -15.70 -13.29
N LEU A 168 1.79 -15.14 -12.14
CA LEU A 168 0.39 -15.19 -11.73
C LEU A 168 -0.50 -14.43 -12.70
N VAL A 169 -0.17 -13.16 -13.00
CA VAL A 169 -0.92 -12.32 -13.94
C VAL A 169 -1.02 -12.98 -15.30
N SER A 170 0.09 -13.55 -15.82
CA SER A 170 0.13 -14.25 -17.12
C SER A 170 -0.75 -15.51 -17.15
N SER A 171 -1.19 -16.03 -16.00
CA SER A 171 -2.15 -17.14 -15.93
C SER A 171 -3.59 -16.70 -16.21
N TYR A 172 -3.88 -15.40 -16.20
CA TYR A 172 -5.19 -14.80 -16.40
C TYR A 172 -5.25 -13.86 -17.61
N ILE A 173 -4.18 -13.18 -17.90
CA ILE A 173 -4.09 -12.13 -18.94
C ILE A 173 -3.19 -12.65 -20.07
N LYS A 174 -3.66 -12.52 -21.31
CA LYS A 174 -2.94 -12.96 -22.52
C LYS A 174 -2.12 -11.85 -23.17
N ASN A 175 -2.68 -10.64 -23.23
CA ASN A 175 -2.03 -9.50 -23.86
C ASN A 175 -0.82 -9.02 -23.05
N GLU A 176 0.31 -8.79 -23.71
CA GLU A 176 1.59 -8.42 -23.08
C GLU A 176 1.54 -7.05 -22.40
N LYS A 177 0.89 -6.05 -23.01
CA LYS A 177 0.76 -4.71 -22.39
C LYS A 177 -0.03 -4.79 -21.09
N LEU A 178 -1.15 -5.52 -21.11
CA LEU A 178 -1.99 -5.73 -19.92
C LEU A 178 -1.26 -6.52 -18.83
N ARG A 179 -0.42 -7.51 -19.21
CA ARG A 179 0.44 -8.21 -18.23
C ARG A 179 1.37 -7.25 -17.52
N ARG A 180 2.02 -6.34 -18.25
CA ARG A 180 2.92 -5.33 -17.67
C ARG A 180 2.16 -4.41 -16.72
N ILE A 181 0.97 -3.95 -17.12
CA ILE A 181 0.12 -3.09 -16.28
C ILE A 181 -0.24 -3.80 -14.98
N PHE A 182 -0.84 -4.99 -15.03
CA PHE A 182 -1.36 -5.66 -13.84
C PHE A 182 -0.29 -6.34 -12.97
N SER A 183 0.94 -6.44 -13.44
CA SER A 183 2.06 -6.98 -12.65
C SER A 183 2.92 -5.92 -11.98
N MET A 184 2.62 -4.64 -12.10
CA MET A 184 3.48 -3.54 -11.64
C MET A 184 3.58 -3.40 -10.12
N HIS A 185 2.61 -3.91 -9.36
CA HIS A 185 2.47 -3.65 -7.92
C HIS A 185 3.72 -3.94 -7.07
N PRO A 186 4.56 -4.96 -7.34
CA PRO A 186 5.82 -5.11 -6.62
C PRO A 186 6.76 -3.91 -6.71
N LEU A 187 6.70 -3.13 -7.80
CA LEU A 187 7.55 -1.94 -7.98
C LEU A 187 7.27 -0.89 -6.89
N LEU A 188 6.03 -0.81 -6.37
CA LEU A 188 5.65 0.11 -5.29
C LEU A 188 6.40 -0.15 -3.98
N VAL A 189 6.90 -1.36 -3.81
CA VAL A 189 7.66 -1.77 -2.62
C VAL A 189 9.12 -2.14 -2.94
N GLY A 190 9.60 -1.74 -4.12
CA GLY A 190 10.97 -1.98 -4.57
C GLY A 190 11.24 -3.43 -5.02
N GLY A 191 10.21 -4.20 -5.32
CA GLY A 191 10.31 -5.57 -5.81
C GLY A 191 10.28 -5.66 -7.34
N ASN A 192 10.88 -6.73 -7.89
CA ASN A 192 10.82 -7.04 -9.31
C ASN A 192 9.64 -7.98 -9.58
N PRO A 193 8.68 -7.63 -10.48
CA PRO A 193 7.51 -8.45 -10.79
C PRO A 193 7.82 -9.88 -11.23
N PHE A 194 8.96 -10.10 -11.85
CA PHE A 194 9.37 -11.42 -12.35
C PHE A 194 9.91 -12.36 -11.27
N THR A 195 10.36 -11.82 -10.14
CA THR A 195 10.96 -12.60 -9.04
C THR A 195 10.20 -12.49 -7.72
N THR A 196 9.41 -11.42 -7.54
CA THR A 196 8.63 -11.21 -6.31
C THR A 196 7.44 -12.17 -6.26
N THR A 197 7.23 -12.81 -5.11
CA THR A 197 6.14 -13.76 -4.89
C THR A 197 4.76 -13.16 -5.21
N SER A 198 3.88 -13.97 -5.78
CA SER A 198 2.51 -13.60 -6.16
C SER A 198 1.64 -13.10 -5.01
N ILE A 199 2.06 -13.30 -3.77
CA ILE A 199 1.38 -12.73 -2.58
C ILE A 199 1.25 -11.21 -2.71
N TYR A 200 2.22 -10.52 -3.29
CA TYR A 200 2.15 -9.08 -3.56
C TYR A 200 1.04 -8.68 -4.54
N GLY A 201 0.42 -9.63 -5.25
CA GLY A 201 -0.82 -9.41 -5.99
C GLY A 201 -1.99 -8.94 -5.12
N LEU A 202 -1.91 -9.13 -3.78
CA LEU A 202 -2.89 -8.57 -2.84
C LEU A 202 -3.05 -7.05 -2.98
N ILE A 203 -2.00 -6.34 -3.41
CA ILE A 203 -2.02 -4.87 -3.55
C ILE A 203 -3.05 -4.46 -4.59
N LEU A 204 -3.19 -5.20 -5.70
CA LEU A 204 -4.21 -4.94 -6.72
C LEU A 204 -5.62 -4.89 -6.10
N TYR A 205 -5.96 -5.86 -5.24
CA TYR A 205 -7.27 -5.85 -4.59
C TYR A 205 -7.36 -4.81 -3.46
N LEU A 206 -6.27 -4.56 -2.75
CA LEU A 206 -6.19 -3.54 -1.70
C LEU A 206 -6.51 -2.16 -2.27
N GLU A 207 -5.91 -1.79 -3.40
CA GLU A 207 -6.19 -0.55 -4.12
C GLU A 207 -7.65 -0.49 -4.61
N LYS A 208 -8.15 -1.59 -5.18
CA LYS A 208 -9.55 -1.66 -5.61
C LYS A 208 -10.53 -1.46 -4.44
N LYS A 209 -10.19 -1.98 -3.26
CA LYS A 209 -11.07 -1.93 -2.07
C LYS A 209 -11.15 -0.55 -1.44
N TRP A 210 -10.02 0.14 -1.32
CA TRP A 210 -9.94 1.41 -0.59
C TRP A 210 -9.59 2.61 -1.46
N GLY A 211 -9.20 2.37 -2.70
CA GLY A 211 -8.71 3.42 -3.59
C GLY A 211 -7.29 3.87 -3.27
N ILE A 212 -6.80 4.76 -4.10
CA ILE A 212 -5.52 5.44 -3.91
C ILE A 212 -5.79 6.89 -3.55
N HIS A 213 -5.06 7.39 -2.55
CA HIS A 213 -5.19 8.74 -2.03
C HIS A 213 -3.83 9.42 -2.01
N TYR A 214 -3.87 10.74 -2.00
CA TYR A 214 -2.72 11.61 -1.83
C TYR A 214 -2.94 12.59 -0.68
N SER A 215 -1.91 12.80 0.13
CA SER A 215 -1.93 13.85 1.16
C SER A 215 -1.56 15.19 0.54
N MET A 216 -2.51 16.14 0.50
CA MET A 216 -2.27 17.48 -0.02
C MET A 216 -1.21 18.18 0.82
N GLY A 217 -0.15 18.66 0.16
CA GLY A 217 1.02 19.23 0.83
C GLY A 217 2.15 18.23 1.09
N GLY A 218 2.01 16.99 0.61
CA GLY A 218 3.02 15.93 0.69
C GLY A 218 2.88 15.02 1.91
N THR A 219 3.63 13.92 1.90
CA THR A 219 3.58 12.90 2.97
C THR A 219 4.15 13.38 4.30
N CYS A 220 4.93 14.47 4.32
CA CYS A 220 5.43 15.07 5.56
C CYS A 220 4.30 15.46 6.53
N LEU A 221 3.13 15.86 6.02
CA LEU A 221 2.01 16.24 6.87
C LEU A 221 1.46 15.09 7.71
N LEU A 222 1.68 13.84 7.28
CA LEU A 222 1.24 12.66 8.03
C LEU A 222 1.97 12.51 9.39
N TYR A 223 3.14 13.11 9.56
CA TYR A 223 3.93 13.03 10.78
C TYR A 223 4.33 14.39 11.37
N THR A 224 4.07 15.50 10.66
CA THR A 224 4.24 16.87 11.17
C THR A 224 2.93 17.52 11.61
N SER A 225 1.80 16.84 11.44
CA SER A 225 0.53 17.24 12.02
C SER A 225 0.70 17.46 13.53
N PRO A 226 0.14 18.54 14.11
CA PRO A 226 0.41 18.90 15.51
C PRO A 226 0.20 17.72 16.43
N SER A 227 1.24 17.46 17.21
CA SER A 227 1.22 16.43 18.25
C SER A 227 0.11 16.73 19.23
N PRO A 228 -0.56 15.73 19.84
CA PRO A 228 -1.49 15.93 20.95
C PRO A 228 -0.89 16.60 22.20
N ARG A 229 0.22 17.31 22.07
CA ARG A 229 0.89 18.00 23.18
C ARG A 229 0.51 19.47 23.32
N ASP A 230 -0.22 20.03 22.35
CA ASP A 230 -0.68 21.43 22.37
C ASP A 230 -2.14 21.50 22.79
#